data_579d15ee0237ce9727358af9e3aeb070
#
_entry.id   579d15ee0237ce9727358af9e3aeb070
#
_cell.length_a   1.000
_cell.length_b   1.000
_cell.length_c   1.000
_cell.angle_alpha   90.00
_cell.angle_beta   90.00
_cell.angle_gamma   90.00
#
_symmetry.space_group_name_H-M   'P 1'
#
loop_
_entity.id
_entity.type
_entity.pdbx_description
1 polymer ?
#
loop_
_entity_poly.entity_id
_entity_poly.type
_entity_poly.pdbx_seq_one_letter_code
_entity_poly.pdbx_strand_id
1 'polypeptide(L)'
;MTQRVIFSIEARADLRAIDRETALRLLKALARFLATDAGNVKQLEGFDPPRYRLRIGNWRVIFRKSGDGVIEIIRVRNRREAYR
;
A
#
# COMPACT_ATOMS: atom_id res chain seq x y z
N MET A 1 3.89 -14.50 -13.66
CA MET A 1 2.92 -14.90 -12.62
C MET A 1 2.15 -13.70 -12.13
N THR A 2 0.86 -13.85 -12.05
CA THR A 2 -0.01 -12.75 -11.63
C THR A 2 -0.05 -12.68 -10.09
N GLN A 3 0.32 -11.55 -9.54
CA GLN A 3 0.19 -11.32 -8.10
C GLN A 3 -1.27 -11.01 -7.78
N ARG A 4 -1.76 -11.55 -6.67
CA ARG A 4 -3.09 -11.25 -6.17
C ARG A 4 -2.98 -10.14 -5.13
N VAL A 5 -3.87 -9.16 -5.23
CA VAL A 5 -3.90 -8.04 -4.30
C VAL A 5 -5.22 -8.04 -3.56
N ILE A 6 -5.17 -8.02 -2.25
CA ILE A 6 -6.35 -7.89 -1.41
C ILE A 6 -6.20 -6.66 -0.53
N PHE A 7 -7.31 -6.08 -0.14
CA PHE A 7 -7.34 -4.89 0.70
C PHE A 7 -8.00 -5.23 2.03
N SER A 8 -7.35 -4.84 3.13
CA SER A 8 -7.94 -4.99 4.46
C SER A 8 -9.18 -4.09 4.58
N ILE A 9 -9.98 -4.35 5.60
CA ILE A 9 -11.14 -3.51 5.90
C ILE A 9 -10.69 -2.08 6.16
N GLU A 10 -9.59 -1.91 6.91
CA GLU A 10 -9.03 -0.60 7.22
C GLU A 10 -8.54 0.13 5.96
N ALA A 11 -7.86 -0.59 5.05
CA ALA A 11 -7.39 0.01 3.81
C ALA A 11 -8.56 0.45 2.93
N ARG A 12 -9.62 -0.34 2.87
CA ARG A 12 -10.83 0.04 2.14
C ARG A 12 -11.47 1.29 2.70
N ALA A 13 -11.53 1.38 4.04
CA ALA A 13 -12.06 2.57 4.70
C ALA A 13 -11.18 3.78 4.42
N ASP A 14 -9.86 3.60 4.46
CA ASP A 14 -8.92 4.68 4.12
C ASP A 14 -9.17 5.21 2.71
N LEU A 15 -9.32 4.30 1.72
CA LEU A 15 -9.55 4.71 0.34
C LEU A 15 -10.88 5.43 0.15
N ARG A 16 -11.92 5.02 0.88
CA ARG A 16 -13.23 5.67 0.80
C ARG A 16 -13.20 7.08 1.38
N ALA A 17 -12.30 7.35 2.33
CA ALA A 17 -12.15 8.65 2.96
C ALA A 17 -11.32 9.63 2.11
N ILE A 18 -10.63 9.13 1.09
CA ILE A 18 -9.81 9.93 0.20
C ILE A 18 -10.65 10.36 -0.99
N ASP A 19 -10.41 11.57 -1.52
CA ASP A 19 -11.12 12.01 -2.72
C ASP A 19 -10.84 11.06 -3.88
N ARG A 20 -11.82 10.92 -4.77
CA ARG A 20 -11.79 9.94 -5.84
C ARG A 20 -10.55 10.07 -6.73
N GLU A 21 -10.19 11.28 -7.09
CA GLU A 21 -9.06 11.53 -7.98
C GLU A 21 -7.75 11.06 -7.35
N THR A 22 -7.54 11.39 -6.08
CA THR A 22 -6.35 10.96 -5.34
C THR A 22 -6.34 9.45 -5.17
N ALA A 23 -7.48 8.85 -4.84
CA ALA A 23 -7.56 7.39 -4.68
C ALA A 23 -7.20 6.68 -5.98
N LEU A 24 -7.71 7.16 -7.13
CA LEU A 24 -7.37 6.57 -8.42
C LEU A 24 -5.88 6.70 -8.73
N ARG A 25 -5.28 7.83 -8.40
CA ARG A 25 -3.85 8.04 -8.59
C ARG A 25 -3.02 7.06 -7.76
N LEU A 26 -3.43 6.85 -6.52
CA LEU A 26 -2.76 5.90 -5.64
C LEU A 26 -2.88 4.46 -6.16
N LEU A 27 -4.06 4.08 -6.63
CA LEU A 27 -4.28 2.75 -7.17
C LEU A 27 -3.47 2.50 -8.45
N LYS A 28 -3.36 3.51 -9.31
CA LYS A 28 -2.54 3.42 -10.52
C LYS A 28 -1.06 3.27 -10.17
N ALA A 29 -0.57 4.04 -9.22
CA ALA A 29 0.82 3.95 -8.78
C ALA A 29 1.11 2.61 -8.14
N LEU A 30 0.18 2.08 -7.35
CA LEU A 30 0.30 0.77 -6.76
C LEU A 30 0.36 -0.32 -7.85
N ALA A 31 -0.53 -0.26 -8.82
CA ALA A 31 -0.54 -1.22 -9.92
C ALA A 31 0.79 -1.20 -10.69
N ARG A 32 1.32 -0.02 -10.95
CA ARG A 32 2.61 0.13 -11.62
C ARG A 32 3.74 -0.47 -10.80
N PHE A 33 3.75 -0.23 -9.50
CA PHE A 33 4.74 -0.82 -8.62
C PHE A 33 4.68 -2.35 -8.66
N LEU A 34 3.47 -2.92 -8.59
CA LEU A 34 3.29 -4.37 -8.62
C LEU A 34 3.76 -4.99 -9.94
N ALA A 35 3.63 -4.24 -11.04
CA ALA A 35 4.03 -4.72 -12.36
C ALA A 35 5.53 -4.61 -12.60
N THR A 36 6.20 -3.60 -12.04
CA THR A 36 7.58 -3.26 -12.40
C THR A 36 8.56 -3.28 -11.23
N ASP A 37 8.10 -3.42 -10.01
CA ASP A 37 8.87 -3.23 -8.78
C ASP A 37 9.48 -1.82 -8.65
N ALA A 38 9.07 -0.89 -9.50
CA ALA A 38 9.58 0.48 -9.48
C ALA A 38 8.80 1.29 -8.47
N GLY A 39 9.47 1.78 -7.43
CA GLY A 39 8.82 2.59 -6.41
C GLY A 39 9.71 2.78 -5.20
N ASN A 40 9.32 3.69 -4.33
CA ASN A 40 10.04 3.98 -3.10
C ASN A 40 9.50 3.09 -1.98
N VAL A 41 10.08 1.90 -1.85
CA VAL A 41 9.64 0.89 -0.87
C VAL A 41 10.68 0.72 0.20
N LYS A 42 10.21 0.62 1.44
CA LYS A 42 11.07 0.34 2.59
C LYS A 42 10.40 -0.71 3.47
N GLN A 43 11.18 -1.69 3.92
CA GLN A 43 10.70 -2.65 4.89
C GLN A 43 10.61 -2.00 6.26
N LEU A 44 9.50 -2.22 6.94
CA LEU A 44 9.27 -1.72 8.29
C LEU A 44 9.78 -2.74 9.30
N GLU A 45 10.49 -2.27 10.31
CA GLU A 45 11.02 -3.14 11.35
C GLU A 45 9.95 -3.48 12.38
N GLY A 46 10.11 -4.63 13.03
CA GLY A 46 9.28 -5.02 14.16
C GLY A 46 7.99 -5.73 13.79
N PHE A 47 7.84 -6.15 12.53
CA PHE A 47 6.64 -6.87 12.09
C PHE A 47 6.98 -8.28 11.61
N ASP A 48 6.17 -9.23 12.00
CA ASP A 48 6.26 -10.61 11.53
C ASP A 48 4.83 -11.11 11.26
N PRO A 49 4.46 -11.41 10.00
CA PRO A 49 5.28 -11.32 8.78
C PRO A 49 5.70 -9.89 8.44
N PRO A 50 6.73 -9.75 7.60
CA PRO A 50 7.26 -8.42 7.26
C PRO A 50 6.22 -7.50 6.62
N ARG A 51 6.29 -6.24 6.98
CA ARG A 51 5.47 -5.19 6.36
C ARG A 51 6.37 -4.22 5.62
N TYR A 52 5.81 -3.63 4.59
CA TYR A 52 6.52 -2.71 3.71
C TYR A 52 5.72 -1.43 3.54
N ARG A 53 6.43 -0.36 3.27
CA ARG A 53 5.84 0.95 3.00
C ARG A 53 6.20 1.37 1.58
N LEU A 54 5.18 1.65 0.77
CA LEU A 54 5.35 2.26 -0.55
C LEU A 54 4.97 3.73 -0.44
N ARG A 55 5.92 4.62 -0.75
CA ARG A 55 5.65 6.05 -0.73
C ARG A 55 5.20 6.51 -2.11
N ILE A 56 4.06 7.21 -2.15
CA ILE A 56 3.50 7.79 -3.37
C ILE A 56 3.15 9.24 -3.05
N GLY A 57 4.05 10.17 -3.43
CA GLY A 57 3.88 11.57 -3.06
C GLY A 57 3.84 11.75 -1.56
N ASN A 58 2.76 12.35 -1.05
CA ASN A 58 2.56 12.53 0.40
C ASN A 58 1.82 11.36 1.04
N TRP A 59 1.60 10.28 0.30
CA TRP A 59 0.86 9.13 0.77
C TRP A 59 1.76 7.94 1.02
N ARG A 60 1.32 7.07 1.92
CA ARG A 60 2.01 5.83 2.24
C ARG A 60 1.05 4.67 2.18
N VAL A 61 1.43 3.65 1.43
CA VAL A 61 0.68 2.40 1.34
C VAL A 61 1.45 1.37 2.14
N ILE A 62 0.82 0.85 3.19
CA ILE A 62 1.41 -0.20 4.01
C ILE A 62 0.87 -1.53 3.52
N PHE A 63 1.77 -2.46 3.22
CA PHE A 63 1.36 -3.76 2.71
C PHE A 63 2.26 -4.87 3.25
N ARG A 64 1.81 -6.09 3.14
CA ARG A 64 2.61 -7.29 3.44
C ARG A 64 2.49 -8.28 2.31
N LYS A 65 3.50 -9.13 2.17
CA LYS A 65 3.54 -10.18 1.18
C LYS A 65 3.42 -11.52 1.88
N SER A 66 2.55 -12.39 1.37
CA SER A 66 2.54 -13.79 1.81
C SER A 66 3.30 -14.64 0.82
N GLY A 67 3.73 -15.83 1.26
CA GLY A 67 4.56 -16.71 0.46
C GLY A 67 3.89 -17.27 -0.79
N ASP A 68 2.58 -17.16 -0.90
CA ASP A 68 1.80 -17.65 -2.04
C ASP A 68 1.53 -16.58 -3.10
N GLY A 69 2.24 -15.47 -3.05
CA GLY A 69 2.11 -14.39 -4.03
C GLY A 69 0.96 -13.44 -3.78
N VAL A 70 0.36 -13.49 -2.60
CA VAL A 70 -0.70 -12.56 -2.22
C VAL A 70 -0.07 -11.33 -1.57
N ILE A 71 -0.51 -10.16 -2.01
CA ILE A 71 -0.14 -8.88 -1.41
C ILE A 71 -1.37 -8.31 -0.73
N GLU A 72 -1.27 -8.09 0.58
CA GLU A 72 -2.35 -7.49 1.35
C GLU A 72 -2.03 -6.03 1.63
N ILE A 73 -2.90 -5.13 1.17
CA ILE A 73 -2.80 -3.71 1.48
C ILE A 73 -3.46 -3.51 2.84
N ILE A 74 -2.68 -3.08 3.83
CA ILE A 74 -3.11 -2.98 5.22
C ILE A 74 -3.65 -1.60 5.55
N ARG A 75 -2.95 -0.55 5.13
CA ARG A 75 -3.36 0.84 5.37
C ARG A 75 -2.95 1.73 4.21
N VAL A 76 -3.71 2.79 4.00
CA VAL A 76 -3.36 3.87 3.08
C VAL A 76 -3.45 5.17 3.88
N ARG A 77 -2.30 5.80 4.15
CA ARG A 77 -2.22 6.92 5.07
C ARG A 77 -1.55 8.12 4.43
N ASN A 78 -2.05 9.31 4.76
CA ASN A 78 -1.34 10.53 4.43
C ASN A 78 -0.13 10.65 5.33
N ARG A 79 0.93 11.27 4.84
CA ARG A 79 2.17 11.46 5.59
C ARG A 79 1.94 12.11 6.97
N ARG A 80 1.04 13.12 7.03
CA ARG A 80 0.75 13.80 8.28
C ARG A 80 0.12 12.89 9.31
N GLU A 81 -0.76 11.98 8.87
CA GLU A 81 -1.44 11.05 9.76
C GLU A 81 -0.51 9.95 10.24
N ALA A 82 0.45 9.56 9.43
CA ALA A 82 1.37 8.47 9.74
C ALA A 82 2.30 8.79 10.91
N TYR A 83 2.49 10.07 11.22
CA TYR A 83 3.40 10.51 12.30
C TYR A 83 2.69 11.01 13.55
N ARG A 84 1.41 10.80 13.65
CA ARG A 84 0.66 11.13 14.87
C ARG A 84 0.66 10.00 15.86
#